data_a834f0622260416d77e874d634068272
#
_entry.id   a834f0622260416d77e874d634068272
#
_cell.length_a   1.000
_cell.length_b   1.000
_cell.length_c   1.000
_cell.angle_alpha   90.00
_cell.angle_beta   90.00
_cell.angle_gamma   90.00
#
_symmetry.space_group_name_H-M   'P 1'
#
loop_
_entity.id
_entity.type
_entity.pdbx_description
1 polymer ?
#
loop_
_entity_poly.entity_id
_entity_poly.type
_entity_poly.pdbx_seq_one_letter_code
_entity_poly.pdbx_strand_id
1 'polypeptide(L)'
;MGTALLSIGVRAMAASYAQMQTTSHNIANSGVEGYSRQNTILATSPGQFTGVGFFGRGVDVVSVERVRDAFLVREAASARSLASMDATRRDRLQQMETVFRTGEQGIGASISQLFASMSDLASRPADGATREVVLARAQDMVLRFNEAGEQLSTLQEAVNQELVASVTMVNGLAASIAKVNDDIAVAQGLGQAPNDLLDERDRLLSRLSEHVQVSTIAAADGMLAVFVGGGQRLVLGNAAEKLQIMPDLFDGARVSVGITEGASVRRLNP
;
A
#
# COMPACT_ATOMS: atom_id res chain seq x y z
N MET A 1 15.83 1.18 58.81
CA MET A 1 15.93 2.36 57.91
C MET A 1 16.87 2.13 56.74
N GLY A 2 18.01 1.47 56.93
CA GLY A 2 18.97 1.24 55.82
C GLY A 2 18.43 0.44 54.64
N THR A 3 17.56 -0.54 54.88
CA THR A 3 16.98 -1.37 53.81
C THR A 3 15.98 -0.63 52.90
N ALA A 4 15.24 0.35 53.43
CA ALA A 4 14.29 1.16 52.67
C ALA A 4 15.05 2.14 51.73
N LEU A 5 16.10 2.80 52.20
CA LEU A 5 16.93 3.66 51.34
C LEU A 5 17.64 2.86 50.25
N LEU A 6 18.13 1.68 50.57
CA LEU A 6 18.77 0.80 49.60
C LEU A 6 17.75 0.35 48.51
N SER A 7 16.54 0.02 48.90
CA SER A 7 15.47 -0.38 47.94
C SER A 7 15.11 0.76 46.99
N ILE A 8 15.04 1.99 47.46
CA ILE A 8 14.83 3.19 46.62
C ILE A 8 15.99 3.36 45.62
N GLY A 9 17.23 3.21 46.09
CA GLY A 9 18.43 3.29 45.25
C GLY A 9 18.41 2.21 44.15
N VAL A 10 18.09 0.97 44.46
CA VAL A 10 18.00 -0.14 43.50
C VAL A 10 16.90 0.14 42.43
N ARG A 11 15.73 0.62 42.83
CA ARG A 11 14.66 0.97 41.90
C ARG A 11 15.04 2.14 40.98
N ALA A 12 15.68 3.17 41.51
CA ALA A 12 16.18 4.30 40.73
C ALA A 12 17.23 3.85 39.70
N MET A 13 18.18 2.97 40.11
CA MET A 13 19.17 2.39 39.21
C MET A 13 18.48 1.52 38.10
N ALA A 14 17.52 0.69 38.46
CA ALA A 14 16.77 -0.11 37.51
C ALA A 14 16.03 0.75 36.49
N ALA A 15 15.39 1.83 36.94
CA ALA A 15 14.67 2.78 36.05
C ALA A 15 15.66 3.49 35.09
N SER A 16 16.82 3.96 35.61
CA SER A 16 17.88 4.59 34.80
C SER A 16 18.47 3.62 33.78
N TYR A 17 18.67 2.36 34.17
CA TYR A 17 19.16 1.31 33.27
C TYR A 17 18.17 1.03 32.15
N ALA A 18 16.86 0.92 32.44
CA ALA A 18 15.80 0.73 31.45
C ALA A 18 15.75 1.93 30.46
N GLN A 19 15.87 3.17 30.95
CA GLN A 19 15.93 4.36 30.10
C GLN A 19 17.18 4.36 29.19
N MET A 20 18.33 3.98 29.71
CA MET A 20 19.55 3.85 28.94
C MET A 20 19.42 2.78 27.85
N GLN A 21 18.85 1.64 28.19
CA GLN A 21 18.57 0.54 27.26
C GLN A 21 17.65 0.98 26.13
N THR A 22 16.53 1.66 26.47
CA THR A 22 15.59 2.22 25.50
C THR A 22 16.25 3.26 24.60
N THR A 23 17.09 4.14 25.17
CA THR A 23 17.83 5.15 24.40
C THR A 23 18.82 4.49 23.43
N SER A 24 19.57 3.51 23.90
CA SER A 24 20.53 2.76 23.07
C SER A 24 19.82 2.03 21.93
N HIS A 25 18.65 1.42 22.20
CA HIS A 25 17.81 0.80 21.19
C HIS A 25 17.31 1.81 20.15
N ASN A 26 16.86 2.98 20.59
CA ASN A 26 16.44 4.06 19.69
C ASN A 26 17.58 4.54 18.76
N ILE A 27 18.80 4.69 19.31
CA ILE A 27 19.97 5.10 18.53
C ILE A 27 20.33 4.02 17.50
N ALA A 28 20.36 2.75 17.92
CA ALA A 28 20.72 1.63 17.05
C ALA A 28 19.74 1.48 15.87
N ASN A 29 18.45 1.78 16.09
CA ASN A 29 17.39 1.61 15.09
C ASN A 29 17.00 2.93 14.41
N SER A 30 17.68 4.04 14.65
CA SER A 30 17.30 5.37 14.11
C SER A 30 17.27 5.44 12.57
N GLY A 31 18.02 4.58 11.88
CA GLY A 31 18.05 4.46 10.42
C GLY A 31 17.17 3.32 9.85
N VAL A 32 16.46 2.59 10.69
CA VAL A 32 15.60 1.48 10.25
C VAL A 32 14.25 2.01 9.80
N GLU A 33 13.87 1.70 8.57
CA GLU A 33 12.57 2.10 8.04
C GLU A 33 11.41 1.50 8.85
N GLY A 34 10.44 2.34 9.21
CA GLY A 34 9.27 1.92 9.99
C GLY A 34 9.52 1.76 11.49
N TYR A 35 10.73 2.06 11.97
CA TYR A 35 11.01 2.06 13.40
C TYR A 35 10.36 3.26 14.10
N SER A 36 9.65 3.02 15.20
CA SER A 36 9.06 4.05 16.04
C SER A 36 9.89 4.23 17.32
N ARG A 37 10.30 5.47 17.58
CA ARG A 37 11.04 5.79 18.84
C ARG A 37 10.23 5.30 20.04
N GLN A 38 10.92 4.64 20.98
CA GLN A 38 10.35 4.14 22.22
C GLN A 38 10.68 5.05 23.39
N ASN A 39 9.77 5.11 24.36
CA ASN A 39 9.96 5.86 25.60
C ASN A 39 9.62 4.99 26.80
N THR A 40 10.44 5.07 27.84
CA THR A 40 10.23 4.36 29.11
C THR A 40 9.24 5.16 29.97
N ILE A 41 8.12 4.56 30.33
CA ILE A 41 7.11 5.14 31.20
C ILE A 41 7.42 4.75 32.64
N LEU A 42 7.58 5.75 33.49
CA LEU A 42 7.87 5.59 34.91
C LEU A 42 6.68 6.04 35.73
N ALA A 43 6.43 5.36 36.83
CA ALA A 43 5.46 5.79 37.84
C ALA A 43 6.06 5.77 39.24
N THR A 44 5.53 6.59 40.14
CA THR A 44 5.90 6.53 41.54
C THR A 44 5.41 5.22 42.17
N SER A 45 6.29 4.50 42.85
CA SER A 45 5.90 3.32 43.62
C SER A 45 4.98 3.73 44.78
N PRO A 46 3.90 2.97 45.07
CA PRO A 46 2.99 3.30 46.16
C PRO A 46 3.73 3.53 47.47
N GLY A 47 3.43 4.65 48.12
CA GLY A 47 4.03 5.04 49.40
C GLY A 47 3.65 4.08 50.52
N GLN A 48 4.54 3.90 51.51
CA GLN A 48 4.29 3.10 52.71
C GLN A 48 3.96 4.01 53.92
N PHE A 49 2.86 3.73 54.61
CA PHE A 49 2.54 4.37 55.86
C PHE A 49 3.40 3.76 56.99
N THR A 50 4.08 4.60 57.77
CA THR A 50 4.97 4.16 58.84
C THR A 50 4.52 4.62 60.24
N GLY A 51 3.26 5.02 60.42
CA GLY A 51 2.72 5.53 61.68
C GLY A 51 2.95 7.04 61.93
N VAL A 52 3.99 7.62 61.30
CA VAL A 52 4.30 9.06 61.34
C VAL A 52 3.99 9.78 60.03
N GLY A 53 3.67 9.02 58.94
CA GLY A 53 3.39 9.58 57.63
C GLY A 53 3.60 8.58 56.49
N PHE A 54 3.27 9.00 55.26
CA PHE A 54 3.55 8.25 54.06
C PHE A 54 4.96 8.55 53.55
N PHE A 55 5.77 7.53 53.40
CA PHE A 55 7.10 7.64 52.83
C PHE A 55 7.09 7.05 51.40
N GLY A 56 7.68 7.78 50.44
CA GLY A 56 7.87 7.33 49.07
C GLY A 56 8.76 6.11 48.97
N ARG A 57 8.49 5.23 48.02
CA ARG A 57 9.27 3.99 47.78
C ARG A 57 10.08 4.03 46.48
N GLY A 58 10.28 5.22 45.89
CA GLY A 58 10.99 5.42 44.66
C GLY A 58 10.11 5.29 43.41
N VAL A 59 10.70 4.85 42.32
CA VAL A 59 10.13 4.78 40.99
C VAL A 59 10.09 3.35 40.48
N ASP A 60 9.03 3.00 39.77
CA ASP A 60 8.90 1.73 39.04
C ASP A 60 8.81 1.99 37.52
N VAL A 61 9.39 1.10 36.72
CA VAL A 61 9.17 1.07 35.26
C VAL A 61 7.83 0.41 35.00
N VAL A 62 6.92 1.14 34.38
CA VAL A 62 5.56 0.64 34.08
C VAL A 62 5.56 -0.07 32.73
N SER A 63 6.08 0.61 31.71
CA SER A 63 6.10 0.08 30.34
C SER A 63 7.18 0.78 29.51
N VAL A 64 7.46 0.22 28.35
CA VAL A 64 8.19 0.88 27.26
C VAL A 64 7.23 1.02 26.08
N GLU A 65 6.89 2.24 25.73
CA GLU A 65 5.86 2.54 24.75
C GLU A 65 6.41 3.26 23.52
N ARG A 66 5.80 3.02 22.37
CA ARG A 66 6.14 3.74 21.13
C ARG A 66 5.58 5.15 21.16
N VAL A 67 6.40 6.12 20.72
CA VAL A 67 5.96 7.48 20.47
C VAL A 67 5.36 7.52 19.06
N ARG A 68 4.04 7.40 18.96
CA ARG A 68 3.30 7.30 17.71
C ARG A 68 2.03 8.14 17.75
N ASP A 69 1.75 8.82 16.64
CA ASP A 69 0.46 9.43 16.37
C ASP A 69 -0.31 8.57 15.36
N ALA A 70 -1.36 7.91 15.82
CA ALA A 70 -2.18 7.02 15.00
C ALA A 70 -2.94 7.78 13.89
N PHE A 71 -3.24 9.07 14.07
CA PHE A 71 -3.87 9.89 13.04
C PHE A 71 -2.88 10.16 11.91
N LEU A 72 -1.68 10.63 12.24
CA LEU A 72 -0.64 10.93 11.24
C LEU A 72 -0.22 9.69 10.44
N VAL A 73 -0.16 8.52 11.07
CA VAL A 73 0.16 7.27 10.38
C VAL A 73 -0.93 6.90 9.37
N ARG A 74 -2.20 7.02 9.73
CA ARG A 74 -3.32 6.78 8.79
C ARG A 74 -3.33 7.78 7.64
N GLU A 75 -3.09 9.05 7.94
CA GLU A 75 -3.03 10.09 6.91
C GLU A 75 -1.86 9.85 5.94
N ALA A 76 -0.69 9.48 6.45
CA ALA A 76 0.45 9.11 5.63
C ALA A 76 0.18 7.89 4.73
N ALA A 77 -0.53 6.87 5.24
CA ALA A 77 -0.92 5.70 4.44
C ALA A 77 -1.91 6.09 3.32
N SER A 78 -2.90 6.96 3.63
CA SER A 78 -3.85 7.47 2.64
C SER A 78 -3.15 8.32 1.56
N ALA A 79 -2.27 9.23 1.96
CA ALA A 79 -1.49 10.05 1.04
C ALA A 79 -0.58 9.20 0.14
N ARG A 80 0.05 8.16 0.69
CA ARG A 80 0.89 7.22 -0.08
C ARG A 80 0.06 6.45 -1.11
N SER A 81 -1.12 5.98 -0.74
CA SER A 81 -2.04 5.30 -1.67
C SER A 81 -2.43 6.20 -2.84
N LEU A 82 -2.81 7.45 -2.58
CA LEU A 82 -3.13 8.42 -3.62
C LEU A 82 -1.93 8.71 -4.52
N ALA A 83 -0.75 8.92 -3.94
CA ALA A 83 0.47 9.16 -4.70
C ALA A 83 0.85 7.98 -5.61
N SER A 84 0.71 6.74 -5.11
CA SER A 84 0.95 5.53 -5.88
C SER A 84 -0.06 5.37 -7.03
N MET A 85 -1.34 5.62 -6.76
CA MET A 85 -2.40 5.62 -7.78
C MET A 85 -2.11 6.64 -8.90
N ASP A 86 -1.77 7.89 -8.53
CA ASP A 86 -1.47 8.95 -9.50
C ASP A 86 -0.20 8.66 -10.30
N ALA A 87 0.83 8.08 -9.67
CA ALA A 87 2.04 7.65 -10.36
C ALA A 87 1.74 6.57 -11.39
N THR A 88 1.03 5.51 -11.01
CA THR A 88 0.62 4.42 -11.90
C THR A 88 -0.23 4.96 -13.05
N ARG A 89 -1.21 5.81 -12.77
CA ARG A 89 -2.06 6.43 -13.79
C ARG A 89 -1.26 7.26 -14.78
N ARG A 90 -0.35 8.08 -14.29
CA ARG A 90 0.54 8.89 -15.16
C ARG A 90 1.39 8.00 -16.06
N ASP A 91 2.01 6.95 -15.51
CA ASP A 91 2.87 6.05 -16.26
C ASP A 91 2.08 5.31 -17.35
N ARG A 92 0.82 4.92 -17.08
CA ARG A 92 -0.06 4.31 -18.09
C ARG A 92 -0.48 5.30 -19.17
N LEU A 93 -0.80 6.54 -18.81
CA LEU A 93 -1.11 7.58 -19.79
C LEU A 93 0.08 7.88 -20.70
N GLN A 94 1.30 7.94 -20.16
CA GLN A 94 2.52 8.12 -20.96
C GLN A 94 2.74 6.95 -21.92
N GLN A 95 2.50 5.70 -21.51
CA GLN A 95 2.55 4.55 -22.39
C GLN A 95 1.52 4.65 -23.52
N MET A 96 0.29 5.07 -23.21
CA MET A 96 -0.75 5.29 -24.22
C MET A 96 -0.37 6.41 -25.21
N GLU A 97 0.24 7.49 -24.75
CA GLU A 97 0.72 8.58 -25.64
C GLU A 97 1.75 8.08 -26.65
N THR A 98 2.58 7.08 -26.29
CA THR A 98 3.54 6.50 -27.23
C THR A 98 2.87 5.68 -28.33
N VAL A 99 1.71 5.10 -28.08
CA VAL A 99 0.89 4.40 -29.06
C VAL A 99 0.25 5.38 -30.04
N PHE A 100 -0.30 6.48 -29.52
CA PHE A 100 -0.97 7.51 -30.30
C PHE A 100 -0.01 8.67 -30.61
N ARG A 101 1.08 8.36 -31.33
CA ARG A 101 2.08 9.35 -31.69
C ARG A 101 1.43 10.54 -32.42
N THR A 102 1.84 11.74 -32.04
CA THR A 102 1.49 12.98 -32.74
C THR A 102 2.51 13.30 -33.85
N GLY A 103 2.17 14.21 -34.77
CA GLY A 103 3.04 14.61 -35.88
C GLY A 103 2.93 13.70 -37.11
N GLU A 104 3.90 13.79 -38.01
CA GLU A 104 3.86 13.17 -39.35
C GLU A 104 3.77 11.64 -39.35
N GLN A 105 4.20 10.99 -38.30
CA GLN A 105 4.15 9.54 -38.13
C GLN A 105 2.92 9.05 -37.37
N GLY A 106 2.06 9.96 -36.91
CA GLY A 106 0.84 9.62 -36.18
C GLY A 106 -0.29 9.13 -37.10
N ILE A 107 -1.29 8.45 -36.50
CA ILE A 107 -2.50 8.02 -37.21
C ILE A 107 -3.25 9.21 -37.83
N GLY A 108 -3.31 10.34 -37.11
CA GLY A 108 -3.96 11.57 -37.60
C GLY A 108 -3.33 12.09 -38.89
N ALA A 109 -2.00 12.03 -39.02
CA ALA A 109 -1.32 12.43 -40.23
C ALA A 109 -1.61 11.49 -41.41
N SER A 110 -1.64 10.17 -41.19
CA SER A 110 -1.99 9.19 -42.24
C SER A 110 -3.42 9.40 -42.76
N ILE A 111 -4.38 9.67 -41.88
CA ILE A 111 -5.74 10.00 -42.26
C ILE A 111 -5.77 11.29 -43.11
N SER A 112 -5.09 12.36 -42.67
CA SER A 112 -5.02 13.62 -43.39
C SER A 112 -4.39 13.45 -44.78
N GLN A 113 -3.32 12.65 -44.88
CA GLN A 113 -2.65 12.35 -46.15
C GLN A 113 -3.53 11.54 -47.10
N LEU A 114 -4.32 10.59 -46.57
CA LEU A 114 -5.29 9.87 -47.38
C LEU A 114 -6.36 10.80 -47.95
N PHE A 115 -6.95 11.69 -47.14
CA PHE A 115 -7.94 12.64 -47.63
C PHE A 115 -7.35 13.64 -48.64
N ALA A 116 -6.10 14.11 -48.41
CA ALA A 116 -5.41 14.96 -49.39
C ALA A 116 -5.22 14.25 -50.73
N SER A 117 -4.79 12.95 -50.71
CA SER A 117 -4.65 12.17 -51.94
C SER A 117 -5.98 11.90 -52.65
N MET A 118 -7.08 11.72 -51.91
CA MET A 118 -8.42 11.62 -52.50
C MET A 118 -8.86 12.94 -53.16
N SER A 119 -8.55 14.07 -52.58
CA SER A 119 -8.81 15.39 -53.19
C SER A 119 -8.03 15.60 -54.50
N ASP A 120 -6.76 15.16 -54.52
CA ASP A 120 -5.93 15.21 -55.72
C ASP A 120 -6.48 14.27 -56.82
N LEU A 121 -6.94 13.09 -56.49
CA LEU A 121 -7.58 12.15 -57.40
C LEU A 121 -8.90 12.75 -57.99
N ALA A 122 -9.70 13.40 -57.14
CA ALA A 122 -10.95 14.06 -57.60
C ALA A 122 -10.63 15.19 -58.62
N SER A 123 -9.52 15.82 -58.52
CA SER A 123 -9.06 16.86 -59.47
C SER A 123 -8.51 16.26 -60.78
N ARG A 124 -8.05 15.00 -60.76
CA ARG A 124 -7.44 14.30 -61.90
C ARG A 124 -7.90 12.84 -62.00
N PRO A 125 -9.19 12.59 -62.28
CA PRO A 125 -9.78 11.24 -62.11
C PRO A 125 -9.30 10.23 -63.20
N ALA A 126 -8.78 10.70 -64.30
CA ALA A 126 -8.24 9.81 -65.34
C ALA A 126 -6.77 9.44 -65.15
N ASP A 127 -6.05 10.03 -64.21
CA ASP A 127 -4.65 9.82 -63.95
C ASP A 127 -4.43 8.54 -63.11
N GLY A 128 -3.73 7.55 -63.69
CA GLY A 128 -3.40 6.28 -63.04
C GLY A 128 -2.49 6.44 -61.83
N ALA A 129 -1.53 7.38 -61.93
CA ALA A 129 -0.56 7.62 -60.86
C ALA A 129 -1.25 8.16 -59.57
N THR A 130 -2.24 9.06 -59.68
CA THR A 130 -2.97 9.56 -58.55
C THR A 130 -3.80 8.48 -57.86
N ARG A 131 -4.32 7.49 -58.60
CA ARG A 131 -5.01 6.31 -58.01
C ARG A 131 -4.06 5.44 -57.20
N GLU A 132 -2.85 5.18 -57.71
CA GLU A 132 -1.83 4.41 -56.99
C GLU A 132 -1.40 5.13 -55.68
N VAL A 133 -1.30 6.45 -55.69
CA VAL A 133 -1.03 7.23 -54.47
C VAL A 133 -2.12 7.07 -53.42
N VAL A 134 -3.42 7.12 -53.81
CA VAL A 134 -4.53 6.88 -52.88
C VAL A 134 -4.45 5.49 -52.25
N LEU A 135 -4.18 4.47 -53.09
CA LEU A 135 -4.03 3.10 -52.58
C LEU A 135 -2.85 2.95 -51.64
N ALA A 136 -1.69 3.55 -51.94
CA ALA A 136 -0.54 3.55 -51.06
C ALA A 136 -0.83 4.25 -49.71
N ARG A 137 -1.53 5.39 -49.73
CA ARG A 137 -1.94 6.11 -48.51
C ARG A 137 -2.96 5.32 -47.70
N ALA A 138 -3.89 4.64 -48.33
CA ALA A 138 -4.83 3.76 -47.66
C ALA A 138 -4.11 2.56 -46.97
N GLN A 139 -3.15 1.95 -47.66
CA GLN A 139 -2.34 0.86 -47.10
C GLN A 139 -1.50 1.38 -45.90
N ASP A 140 -0.82 2.53 -46.02
CA ASP A 140 -0.08 3.13 -44.90
C ASP A 140 -0.98 3.38 -43.67
N MET A 141 -2.16 3.92 -43.90
CA MET A 141 -3.15 4.15 -42.83
C MET A 141 -3.52 2.82 -42.14
N VAL A 142 -3.84 1.77 -42.90
CA VAL A 142 -4.21 0.45 -42.37
C VAL A 142 -3.08 -0.16 -41.53
N LEU A 143 -1.84 -0.06 -42.04
CA LEU A 143 -0.67 -0.55 -41.31
C LEU A 143 -0.52 0.15 -39.96
N ARG A 144 -0.65 1.50 -39.93
CA ARG A 144 -0.54 2.26 -38.68
C ARG A 144 -1.66 1.95 -37.69
N PHE A 145 -2.89 1.71 -38.16
CA PHE A 145 -3.98 1.28 -37.30
C PHE A 145 -3.73 -0.11 -36.70
N ASN A 146 -3.24 -1.04 -37.50
CA ASN A 146 -2.89 -2.38 -37.03
C ASN A 146 -1.76 -2.34 -36.00
N GLU A 147 -0.68 -1.58 -36.27
CA GLU A 147 0.42 -1.41 -35.32
C GLU A 147 -0.05 -0.81 -33.98
N ALA A 148 -0.91 0.21 -34.04
CA ALA A 148 -1.49 0.79 -32.83
C ALA A 148 -2.39 -0.21 -32.07
N GLY A 149 -3.18 -1.01 -32.80
CA GLY A 149 -3.98 -2.07 -32.22
C GLY A 149 -3.17 -3.13 -31.51
N GLU A 150 -2.07 -3.60 -32.13
CA GLU A 150 -1.14 -4.56 -31.54
C GLU A 150 -0.46 -3.99 -30.28
N GLN A 151 -0.01 -2.72 -30.33
CA GLN A 151 0.60 -2.06 -29.19
C GLN A 151 -0.39 -1.91 -28.02
N LEU A 152 -1.66 -1.55 -28.29
CA LEU A 152 -2.70 -1.49 -27.27
C LEU A 152 -3.00 -2.86 -26.64
N SER A 153 -3.05 -3.91 -27.46
CA SER A 153 -3.22 -5.29 -26.99
C SER A 153 -2.08 -5.70 -26.07
N THR A 154 -0.84 -5.43 -26.46
CA THR A 154 0.36 -5.68 -25.64
C THR A 154 0.32 -4.90 -24.31
N LEU A 155 -0.08 -3.64 -24.36
CA LEU A 155 -0.23 -2.82 -23.16
C LEU A 155 -1.32 -3.39 -22.23
N GLN A 156 -2.44 -3.85 -22.77
CA GLN A 156 -3.52 -4.46 -22.00
C GLN A 156 -3.07 -5.76 -21.32
N GLU A 157 -2.33 -6.61 -22.04
CA GLU A 157 -1.75 -7.82 -21.46
C GLU A 157 -0.76 -7.50 -20.32
N ALA A 158 0.09 -6.51 -20.51
CA ALA A 158 1.03 -6.07 -19.46
C ALA A 158 0.30 -5.56 -18.21
N VAL A 159 -0.78 -4.79 -18.37
CA VAL A 159 -1.62 -4.33 -17.26
C VAL A 159 -2.28 -5.50 -16.54
N ASN A 160 -2.78 -6.50 -17.27
CA ASN A 160 -3.37 -7.69 -16.67
C ASN A 160 -2.35 -8.49 -15.86
N GLN A 161 -1.12 -8.67 -16.37
CA GLN A 161 -0.04 -9.35 -15.65
C GLN A 161 0.36 -8.60 -14.37
N GLU A 162 0.45 -7.28 -14.45
CA GLU A 162 0.76 -6.45 -13.28
C GLU A 162 -0.35 -6.51 -12.23
N LEU A 163 -1.61 -6.57 -12.65
CA LEU A 163 -2.74 -6.74 -11.74
C LEU A 163 -2.69 -8.08 -11.02
N VAL A 164 -2.34 -9.17 -11.73
CA VAL A 164 -2.12 -10.51 -11.11
C VAL A 164 -1.01 -10.46 -10.07
N ALA A 165 0.12 -9.82 -10.40
CA ALA A 165 1.24 -9.66 -9.48
C ALA A 165 0.85 -8.82 -8.25
N SER A 166 0.11 -7.72 -8.44
CA SER A 166 -0.38 -6.87 -7.35
C SER A 166 -1.35 -7.62 -6.44
N VAL A 167 -2.28 -8.40 -6.99
CA VAL A 167 -3.20 -9.25 -6.20
C VAL A 167 -2.42 -10.27 -5.37
N THR A 168 -1.39 -10.89 -5.94
CA THR A 168 -0.54 -11.83 -5.21
C THR A 168 0.20 -11.15 -4.05
N MET A 169 0.75 -9.96 -4.29
CA MET A 169 1.43 -9.16 -3.28
C MET A 169 0.47 -8.74 -2.15
N VAL A 170 -0.70 -8.22 -2.50
CA VAL A 170 -1.74 -7.84 -1.52
C VAL A 170 -2.16 -9.02 -0.66
N ASN A 171 -2.36 -10.20 -1.24
CA ASN A 171 -2.70 -11.42 -0.49
C ASN A 171 -1.58 -11.84 0.47
N GLY A 172 -0.31 -11.75 0.04
CA GLY A 172 0.83 -12.03 0.90
C GLY A 172 0.94 -11.04 2.08
N LEU A 173 0.75 -9.75 1.80
CA LEU A 173 0.75 -8.71 2.83
C LEU A 173 -0.42 -8.88 3.82
N ALA A 174 -1.62 -9.19 3.32
CA ALA A 174 -2.81 -9.43 4.15
C ALA A 174 -2.59 -10.62 5.10
N ALA A 175 -2.04 -11.72 4.60
CA ALA A 175 -1.71 -12.89 5.41
C ALA A 175 -0.65 -12.57 6.48
N SER A 176 0.37 -11.78 6.12
CA SER A 176 1.40 -11.34 7.06
C SER A 176 0.82 -10.43 8.15
N ILE A 177 -0.06 -9.50 7.80
CA ILE A 177 -0.76 -8.62 8.76
C ILE A 177 -1.61 -9.46 9.72
N ALA A 178 -2.37 -10.45 9.22
CA ALA A 178 -3.17 -11.34 10.03
C ALA A 178 -2.32 -12.12 11.05
N LYS A 179 -1.15 -12.62 10.62
CA LYS A 179 -0.21 -13.31 11.50
C LYS A 179 0.35 -12.37 12.57
N VAL A 180 0.81 -11.18 12.19
CA VAL A 180 1.34 -10.20 13.15
C VAL A 180 0.26 -9.73 14.13
N ASN A 181 -1.01 -9.63 13.70
CA ASN A 181 -2.12 -9.37 14.61
C ASN A 181 -2.26 -10.45 15.69
N ASP A 182 -2.16 -11.72 15.31
CA ASP A 182 -2.20 -12.85 16.24
C ASP A 182 -1.05 -12.78 17.25
N ASP A 183 0.18 -12.57 16.77
CA ASP A 183 1.38 -12.45 17.60
C ASP A 183 1.26 -11.26 18.59
N ILE A 184 0.67 -10.14 18.17
CA ILE A 184 0.39 -8.96 19.00
C ILE A 184 -0.62 -9.31 20.10
N ALA A 185 -1.73 -9.97 19.75
CA ALA A 185 -2.76 -10.33 20.72
C ALA A 185 -2.23 -11.29 21.78
N VAL A 186 -1.41 -12.26 21.39
CA VAL A 186 -0.74 -13.19 22.32
C VAL A 186 0.20 -12.42 23.26
N ALA A 187 1.04 -11.52 22.73
CA ALA A 187 1.99 -10.76 23.54
C ALA A 187 1.28 -9.81 24.53
N GLN A 188 0.22 -9.14 24.09
CA GLN A 188 -0.60 -8.27 24.95
C GLN A 188 -1.36 -9.07 26.01
N GLY A 189 -1.88 -10.26 25.66
CA GLY A 189 -2.50 -11.17 26.61
C GLY A 189 -1.55 -11.61 27.74
N LEU A 190 -0.24 -11.62 27.48
CA LEU A 190 0.81 -11.87 28.46
C LEU A 190 1.27 -10.60 29.21
N GLY A 191 0.63 -9.45 28.97
CA GLY A 191 0.98 -8.16 29.58
C GLY A 191 2.27 -7.53 29.02
N GLN A 192 2.75 -7.95 27.85
CA GLN A 192 3.92 -7.41 27.19
C GLN A 192 3.56 -6.29 26.23
N ALA A 193 4.43 -5.30 26.07
CA ALA A 193 4.30 -4.26 25.05
C ALA A 193 5.06 -4.70 23.76
N PRO A 194 4.38 -5.23 22.73
CA PRO A 194 5.03 -5.82 21.55
C PRO A 194 5.40 -4.74 20.53
N ASN A 195 6.27 -3.80 20.91
CA ASN A 195 6.62 -2.62 20.10
C ASN A 195 7.14 -2.98 18.71
N ASP A 196 8.00 -3.99 18.60
CA ASP A 196 8.59 -4.41 17.32
C ASP A 196 7.55 -5.03 16.38
N LEU A 197 6.60 -5.82 16.93
CA LEU A 197 5.47 -6.37 16.14
C LEU A 197 4.52 -5.27 15.66
N LEU A 198 4.31 -4.26 16.49
CA LEU A 198 3.51 -3.11 16.12
C LEU A 198 4.18 -2.27 15.02
N ASP A 199 5.52 -2.13 15.04
CA ASP A 199 6.29 -1.47 13.97
C ASP A 199 6.27 -2.31 12.68
N GLU A 200 6.39 -3.63 12.80
CA GLU A 200 6.25 -4.56 11.65
C GLU A 200 4.87 -4.42 11.00
N ARG A 201 3.80 -4.41 11.80
CA ARG A 201 2.44 -4.23 11.29
C ARG A 201 2.27 -2.89 10.55
N ASP A 202 2.80 -1.81 11.09
CA ASP A 202 2.73 -0.49 10.46
C ASP A 202 3.50 -0.46 9.14
N ARG A 203 4.63 -1.14 9.06
CA ARG A 203 5.42 -1.31 7.84
C ARG A 203 4.68 -2.13 6.78
N LEU A 204 4.03 -3.23 7.18
CA LEU A 204 3.19 -4.04 6.28
C LEU A 204 2.00 -3.25 5.75
N LEU A 205 1.33 -2.46 6.60
CA LEU A 205 0.23 -1.57 6.19
C LEU A 205 0.70 -0.49 5.23
N SER A 206 1.87 0.09 5.46
CA SER A 206 2.48 1.07 4.56
C SER A 206 2.71 0.49 3.17
N ARG A 207 3.26 -0.72 3.09
CA ARG A 207 3.44 -1.44 1.81
C ARG A 207 2.11 -1.80 1.16
N LEU A 208 1.14 -2.24 1.95
CA LEU A 208 -0.20 -2.55 1.43
C LEU A 208 -0.85 -1.32 0.81
N SER A 209 -0.67 -0.13 1.42
CA SER A 209 -1.21 1.13 0.92
C SER A 209 -0.62 1.58 -0.42
N GLU A 210 0.51 1.03 -0.85
CA GLU A 210 1.10 1.29 -2.17
C GLU A 210 0.35 0.57 -3.30
N HIS A 211 -0.36 -0.52 -2.97
CA HIS A 211 -1.09 -1.35 -3.94
C HIS A 211 -2.60 -1.10 -3.92
N VAL A 212 -3.17 -0.71 -2.78
CA VAL A 212 -4.60 -0.54 -2.62
C VAL A 212 -4.91 0.50 -1.55
N GLN A 213 -6.03 1.20 -1.73
CA GLN A 213 -6.50 2.11 -0.68
C GLN A 213 -6.96 1.31 0.55
N VAL A 214 -6.38 1.65 1.71
CA VAL A 214 -6.57 0.93 2.96
C VAL A 214 -7.28 1.80 3.98
N SER A 215 -8.28 1.26 4.65
CA SER A 215 -8.80 1.81 5.90
C SER A 215 -8.68 0.81 7.03
N THR A 216 -8.42 1.28 8.26
CA THR A 216 -8.13 0.41 9.39
C THR A 216 -8.97 0.77 10.60
N ILE A 217 -9.40 -0.26 11.35
CA ILE A 217 -10.13 -0.13 12.61
C ILE A 217 -9.41 -0.96 13.67
N ALA A 218 -8.99 -0.31 14.76
CA ALA A 218 -8.36 -0.98 15.89
C ALA A 218 -9.41 -1.68 16.75
N ALA A 219 -9.13 -2.91 17.18
CA ALA A 219 -9.92 -3.67 18.14
C ALA A 219 -9.32 -3.56 19.55
N ALA A 220 -10.12 -3.88 20.55
CA ALA A 220 -9.73 -3.76 21.96
C ALA A 220 -8.63 -4.73 22.40
N ASP A 221 -8.46 -5.83 21.65
CA ASP A 221 -7.44 -6.86 21.86
C ASP A 221 -6.09 -6.54 21.19
N GLY A 222 -5.93 -5.32 20.70
CA GLY A 222 -4.73 -4.87 19.99
C GLY A 222 -4.64 -5.31 18.54
N MET A 223 -5.55 -6.15 18.05
CA MET A 223 -5.66 -6.51 16.65
C MET A 223 -6.15 -5.33 15.81
N LEU A 224 -5.87 -5.38 14.51
CA LEU A 224 -6.28 -4.36 13.56
C LEU A 224 -7.07 -5.01 12.43
N ALA A 225 -8.29 -4.53 12.21
CA ALA A 225 -9.06 -4.87 11.01
C ALA A 225 -8.64 -3.97 9.85
N VAL A 226 -8.49 -4.57 8.66
CA VAL A 226 -8.09 -3.88 7.42
C VAL A 226 -9.17 -4.03 6.37
N PHE A 227 -9.58 -2.91 5.79
CA PHE A 227 -10.62 -2.83 4.76
C PHE A 227 -10.05 -2.20 3.50
N VAL A 228 -10.52 -2.68 2.34
CA VAL A 228 -10.12 -2.23 1.00
C VAL A 228 -11.34 -2.00 0.12
N GLY A 229 -11.19 -1.35 -1.03
CA GLY A 229 -12.24 -1.26 -2.06
C GLY A 229 -13.57 -0.72 -1.54
N GLY A 230 -13.55 0.38 -0.77
CA GLY A 230 -14.79 1.01 -0.29
C GLY A 230 -15.45 0.30 0.89
N GLY A 231 -14.70 -0.48 1.68
CA GLY A 231 -15.20 -1.08 2.94
C GLY A 231 -15.25 -2.60 2.93
N GLN A 232 -14.66 -3.26 1.94
CA GLN A 232 -14.55 -4.72 1.92
C GLN A 232 -13.47 -5.17 2.91
N ARG A 233 -13.80 -6.14 3.74
CA ARG A 233 -12.90 -6.68 4.76
C ARG A 233 -11.79 -7.51 4.12
N LEU A 234 -10.54 -7.08 4.24
CA LEU A 234 -9.38 -7.85 3.79
C LEU A 234 -8.75 -8.65 4.93
N VAL A 235 -8.62 -8.03 6.13
CA VAL A 235 -8.11 -8.70 7.33
C VAL A 235 -9.06 -8.44 8.49
N LEU A 236 -9.39 -9.48 9.24
CA LEU A 236 -10.13 -9.37 10.50
C LEU A 236 -9.48 -10.27 11.56
N GLY A 237 -8.93 -9.66 12.60
CA GLY A 237 -8.19 -10.40 13.60
C GLY A 237 -7.00 -11.11 12.98
N ASN A 238 -6.94 -12.44 13.15
CA ASN A 238 -5.90 -13.31 12.59
C ASN A 238 -6.31 -13.99 11.27
N ALA A 239 -7.43 -13.60 10.66
CA ALA A 239 -7.90 -14.12 9.38
C ALA A 239 -7.75 -13.09 8.25
N ALA A 240 -7.24 -13.52 7.10
CA ALA A 240 -7.15 -12.74 5.89
C ALA A 240 -8.03 -13.34 4.79
N GLU A 241 -8.85 -12.50 4.16
CA GLU A 241 -9.57 -12.84 2.93
C GLU A 241 -8.65 -12.74 1.73
N LYS A 242 -9.00 -13.40 0.62
CA LYS A 242 -8.17 -13.43 -0.59
C LYS A 242 -8.80 -12.59 -1.69
N LEU A 243 -7.97 -11.77 -2.31
CA LEU A 243 -8.30 -11.17 -3.60
C LEU A 243 -8.08 -12.20 -4.71
N GLN A 244 -8.95 -12.16 -5.72
CA GLN A 244 -8.87 -13.03 -6.90
C GLN A 244 -9.07 -12.22 -8.17
N ILE A 245 -8.42 -12.65 -9.23
CA ILE A 245 -8.64 -12.12 -10.58
C ILE A 245 -9.88 -12.81 -11.16
N MET A 246 -10.79 -12.01 -11.66
CA MET A 246 -12.02 -12.45 -12.32
C MET A 246 -12.00 -12.00 -13.77
N PRO A 247 -12.24 -12.87 -14.74
CA PRO A 247 -12.44 -12.45 -16.12
C PRO A 247 -13.71 -11.57 -16.22
N ASP A 248 -13.72 -10.63 -17.16
CA ASP A 248 -14.93 -9.89 -17.47
C ASP A 248 -15.91 -10.81 -18.21
N LEU A 249 -17.21 -10.63 -17.93
CA LEU A 249 -18.26 -11.49 -18.53
C LEU A 249 -18.47 -11.22 -20.01
N PHE A 250 -18.10 -10.03 -20.49
CA PHE A 250 -18.37 -9.56 -21.85
C PHE A 250 -17.12 -9.45 -22.70
N ASP A 251 -15.94 -9.35 -22.07
CA ASP A 251 -14.67 -9.18 -22.76
C ASP A 251 -13.60 -10.01 -22.05
N GLY A 252 -13.24 -11.15 -22.63
CA GLY A 252 -12.24 -12.07 -22.07
C GLY A 252 -10.83 -11.49 -21.97
N ALA A 253 -10.53 -10.38 -22.66
CA ALA A 253 -9.26 -9.67 -22.55
C ALA A 253 -9.22 -8.73 -21.33
N ARG A 254 -10.35 -8.45 -20.70
CA ARG A 254 -10.46 -7.61 -19.50
C ARG A 254 -10.55 -8.48 -18.25
N VAL A 255 -9.88 -8.03 -17.21
CA VAL A 255 -9.96 -8.67 -15.90
C VAL A 255 -10.41 -7.65 -14.85
N SER A 256 -10.99 -8.15 -13.78
CA SER A 256 -11.40 -7.38 -12.61
C SER A 256 -10.92 -8.07 -11.34
N VAL A 257 -10.89 -7.34 -10.23
CA VAL A 257 -10.52 -7.91 -8.93
C VAL A 257 -11.79 -8.21 -8.15
N GLY A 258 -11.85 -9.38 -7.56
CA GLY A 258 -12.86 -9.77 -6.58
C GLY A 258 -12.24 -10.12 -5.24
N ILE A 259 -13.02 -10.08 -4.18
CA ILE A 259 -12.65 -10.55 -2.84
C ILE A 259 -13.49 -11.76 -2.47
N THR A 260 -12.85 -12.75 -1.85
CA THR A 260 -13.52 -13.95 -1.38
C THR A 260 -14.23 -13.63 -0.06
N GLU A 261 -15.54 -13.83 0.00
CA GLU A 261 -16.34 -13.74 1.23
C GLU A 261 -16.98 -15.11 1.49
N GLY A 262 -16.36 -15.92 2.33
CA GLY A 262 -16.80 -17.31 2.56
C GLY A 262 -16.73 -18.15 1.29
N ALA A 263 -17.88 -18.63 0.78
CA ALA A 263 -17.97 -19.45 -0.43
C ALA A 263 -18.20 -18.62 -1.73
N SER A 264 -18.37 -17.31 -1.64
CA SER A 264 -18.63 -16.43 -2.77
C SER A 264 -17.49 -15.47 -3.05
N VAL A 265 -17.36 -15.06 -4.31
CA VAL A 265 -16.41 -14.02 -4.72
C VAL A 265 -17.21 -12.78 -5.13
N ARG A 266 -16.94 -11.69 -4.47
CA ARG A 266 -17.56 -10.40 -4.73
C ARG A 266 -16.62 -9.51 -5.51
N ARG A 267 -17.09 -8.94 -6.64
CA ARG A 267 -16.30 -7.97 -7.41
C ARG A 267 -16.05 -6.71 -6.57
N LEU A 268 -14.81 -6.26 -6.55
CA LEU A 268 -14.45 -4.95 -5.99
C LEU A 268 -14.81 -3.88 -7.02
N ASN A 269 -15.58 -2.88 -6.59
CA ASN A 269 -15.76 -1.67 -7.38
C ASN A 269 -14.59 -0.72 -7.09
N PRO A 270 -13.98 -0.14 -8.14
CA PRO A 270 -12.90 0.83 -7.99
C PRO A 270 -13.36 2.11 -7.27
#